data_a5a934b396533908ae6f84d8a557d4e4
#
_entry.id   a5a934b396533908ae6f84d8a557d4e4
#
_cell.length_a   1.000
_cell.length_b   1.000
_cell.length_c   1.000
_cell.angle_alpha   90.00
_cell.angle_beta   90.00
_cell.angle_gamma   90.00
#
_symmetry.space_group_name_H-M   'P 1'
#
loop_
_entity.id
_entity.type
_entity.pdbx_description
1 polymer ?
#
loop_
_entity_poly.entity_id
_entity_poly.type
_entity_poly.pdbx_seq_one_letter_code
_entity_poly.pdbx_strand_id
1 'polypeptide(L)'
;MRAIRRFVSLLALALMTQAAGFAADHSPYDQKAFEAAQAADLPILLDVTAPWCPTCRAQKPVLEKLTSDPAYKDLKVFDIDFDSQTALLRTLRVQSQSTLIVYKGKSERGRSTGDTAEASISALLHKSL
;
A
#
# COMPACT_ATOMS: atom_id res chain seq x y z
N MET A 1 62.07 10.83 33.66
CA MET A 1 60.64 11.06 33.96
C MET A 1 59.93 11.41 32.65
N ARG A 2 59.25 10.45 32.04
CA ARG A 2 58.50 10.69 30.77
C ARG A 2 57.09 10.24 31.02
N ALA A 3 56.18 11.24 31.08
CA ALA A 3 54.74 11.02 31.22
C ALA A 3 54.14 10.67 29.87
N ILE A 4 53.63 9.44 29.74
CA ILE A 4 52.92 8.98 28.56
C ILE A 4 51.47 9.39 28.74
N ARG A 5 51.02 10.41 27.98
CA ARG A 5 49.64 10.82 27.86
C ARG A 5 48.92 9.82 26.93
N ARG A 6 48.09 8.98 27.51
CA ARG A 6 47.16 8.09 26.76
C ARG A 6 45.97 8.93 26.34
N PHE A 7 45.88 9.25 25.04
CA PHE A 7 44.67 9.77 24.41
C PHE A 7 43.68 8.60 24.23
N VAL A 8 42.65 8.64 25.02
CA VAL A 8 41.47 7.75 24.79
C VAL A 8 40.58 8.47 23.81
N SER A 9 40.61 8.07 22.53
CA SER A 9 39.67 8.51 21.51
C SER A 9 38.37 7.79 21.73
N LEU A 10 37.38 8.47 22.27
CA LEU A 10 35.97 8.03 22.32
C LEU A 10 35.38 8.16 20.92
N LEU A 11 35.32 7.06 20.19
CA LEU A 11 34.62 6.97 18.93
C LEU A 11 33.11 6.88 19.25
N ALA A 12 32.41 8.00 19.21
CA ALA A 12 30.95 8.03 19.32
C ALA A 12 30.35 7.44 18.06
N LEU A 13 29.94 6.18 18.16
CA LEU A 13 29.16 5.50 17.11
C LEU A 13 27.74 6.07 17.13
N ALA A 14 27.48 7.06 16.25
CA ALA A 14 26.13 7.56 16.04
C ALA A 14 25.28 6.45 15.40
N LEU A 15 24.42 5.79 16.18
CA LEU A 15 23.34 4.96 15.65
C LEU A 15 22.37 5.88 14.93
N MET A 16 22.47 5.96 13.61
CA MET A 16 21.40 6.49 12.78
C MET A 16 20.24 5.48 12.80
N THR A 17 19.27 5.70 13.67
CA THR A 17 17.97 5.06 13.58
C THR A 17 17.28 5.57 12.33
N GLN A 18 17.38 4.82 11.24
CA GLN A 18 16.54 5.03 10.07
C GLN A 18 15.12 4.73 10.53
N ALA A 19 14.29 5.77 10.61
CA ALA A 19 12.85 5.60 10.74
C ALA A 19 12.39 4.87 9.48
N ALA A 20 12.08 3.57 9.61
CA ALA A 20 11.42 2.82 8.56
C ALA A 20 10.08 3.52 8.29
N GLY A 21 9.93 4.12 7.12
CA GLY A 21 8.69 4.74 6.71
C GLY A 21 7.58 3.67 6.71
N PHE A 22 6.54 3.90 7.47
CA PHE A 22 5.37 3.01 7.55
C PHE A 22 4.44 3.25 6.36
N ALA A 23 4.94 3.15 5.13
CA ALA A 23 4.12 3.21 3.93
C ALA A 23 3.58 1.80 3.61
N ALA A 24 2.34 1.74 3.11
CA ALA A 24 1.78 0.51 2.55
C ALA A 24 2.67 -0.01 1.41
N ASP A 25 2.72 -1.33 1.27
CA ASP A 25 3.53 -2.00 0.25
C ASP A 25 2.77 -2.01 -1.08
N HIS A 26 3.22 -1.20 -2.04
CA HIS A 26 2.66 -1.08 -3.39
C HIS A 26 3.43 -1.93 -4.39
N SER A 27 2.72 -2.71 -5.18
CA SER A 27 3.29 -3.51 -6.27
C SER A 27 2.29 -3.75 -7.40
N PRO A 28 2.75 -4.03 -8.62
CA PRO A 28 1.87 -4.57 -9.65
C PRO A 28 1.20 -5.86 -9.17
N TYR A 29 -0.04 -6.11 -9.62
CA TYR A 29 -0.74 -7.34 -9.26
C TYR A 29 0.04 -8.58 -9.70
N ASP A 30 0.26 -9.46 -8.76
CA ASP A 30 0.78 -10.81 -8.95
C ASP A 30 -0.12 -11.81 -8.23
N GLN A 31 -0.56 -12.84 -8.93
CA GLN A 31 -1.51 -13.82 -8.40
C GLN A 31 -0.98 -14.52 -7.15
N LYS A 32 0.30 -14.94 -7.17
CA LYS A 32 0.89 -15.65 -6.04
C LYS A 32 1.06 -14.74 -4.83
N ALA A 33 1.48 -13.49 -5.05
CA ALA A 33 1.62 -12.50 -3.98
C ALA A 33 0.27 -12.16 -3.35
N PHE A 34 -0.78 -12.01 -4.18
CA PHE A 34 -2.14 -11.79 -3.70
C PHE A 34 -2.65 -12.97 -2.85
N GLU A 35 -2.51 -14.21 -3.34
CA GLU A 35 -2.89 -15.41 -2.60
C GLU A 35 -2.10 -15.57 -1.29
N ALA A 36 -0.81 -15.24 -1.29
CA ALA A 36 0.02 -15.26 -0.08
C ALA A 36 -0.45 -14.23 0.95
N ALA A 37 -0.81 -13.02 0.52
CA ALA A 37 -1.37 -11.98 1.39
C ALA A 37 -2.72 -12.42 1.98
N GLN A 38 -3.57 -13.07 1.17
CA GLN A 38 -4.83 -13.64 1.64
C GLN A 38 -4.63 -14.75 2.67
N ALA A 39 -3.68 -15.65 2.42
CA ALA A 39 -3.36 -16.76 3.34
C ALA A 39 -2.78 -16.26 4.67
N ALA A 40 -2.06 -15.13 4.65
CA ALA A 40 -1.52 -14.47 5.82
C ALA A 40 -2.54 -13.58 6.57
N ASP A 41 -3.79 -13.55 6.13
CA ASP A 41 -4.87 -12.71 6.69
C ASP A 41 -4.53 -11.22 6.73
N LEU A 42 -3.80 -10.74 5.73
CA LEU A 42 -3.39 -9.34 5.64
C LEU A 42 -4.53 -8.46 5.10
N PRO A 43 -4.52 -7.15 5.44
CA PRO A 43 -5.31 -6.16 4.74
C PRO A 43 -4.78 -5.98 3.31
N ILE A 44 -5.69 -5.92 2.34
CA ILE A 44 -5.34 -5.83 0.91
C ILE A 44 -6.21 -4.77 0.24
N LEU A 45 -5.60 -3.96 -0.61
CA LEU A 45 -6.26 -3.08 -1.56
C LEU A 45 -5.91 -3.51 -2.98
N LEU A 46 -6.91 -3.73 -3.81
CA LEU A 46 -6.74 -3.80 -5.26
C LEU A 46 -7.11 -2.43 -5.83
N ASP A 47 -6.20 -1.82 -6.55
CA ASP A 47 -6.37 -0.52 -7.22
C ASP A 47 -6.38 -0.72 -8.73
N VAL A 48 -7.55 -0.60 -9.33
CA VAL A 48 -7.71 -0.74 -10.78
C VAL A 48 -7.50 0.62 -11.44
N THR A 49 -6.40 0.75 -12.15
CA THR A 49 -5.93 2.03 -12.69
C THR A 49 -5.62 1.95 -14.19
N ALA A 50 -5.51 3.10 -14.84
CA ALA A 50 -5.02 3.25 -16.20
C ALA A 50 -4.27 4.58 -16.35
N PRO A 51 -3.20 4.65 -17.19
CA PRO A 51 -2.40 5.88 -17.34
C PRO A 51 -3.19 7.08 -17.85
N TRP A 52 -4.23 6.85 -18.65
CA TRP A 52 -5.08 7.86 -19.25
C TRP A 52 -6.26 8.32 -18.38
N CYS A 53 -6.48 7.66 -17.24
CA CYS A 53 -7.66 7.84 -16.39
C CYS A 53 -7.55 9.09 -15.50
N PRO A 54 -8.34 10.15 -15.71
CA PRO A 54 -8.28 11.36 -14.88
C PRO A 54 -8.71 11.09 -13.42
N THR A 55 -9.72 10.25 -13.22
CA THR A 55 -10.23 9.89 -11.89
C THR A 55 -9.16 9.11 -11.10
N CYS A 56 -8.44 8.20 -11.75
CA CYS A 56 -7.33 7.49 -11.12
C CYS A 56 -6.23 8.45 -10.65
N ARG A 57 -5.90 9.45 -11.47
CA ARG A 57 -4.95 10.51 -11.08
C ARG A 57 -5.43 11.32 -9.88
N ALA A 58 -6.73 11.56 -9.78
CA ALA A 58 -7.30 12.26 -8.63
C ALA A 58 -7.31 11.37 -7.36
N GLN A 59 -7.52 10.06 -7.50
CA GLN A 59 -7.46 9.11 -6.39
C GLN A 59 -6.05 8.95 -5.81
N LYS A 60 -5.03 8.98 -6.66
CA LYS A 60 -3.65 8.64 -6.28
C LYS A 60 -3.15 9.42 -5.07
N PRO A 61 -3.17 10.77 -5.02
CA PRO A 61 -2.69 11.52 -3.85
C PRO A 61 -3.50 11.24 -2.59
N VAL A 62 -4.80 10.94 -2.72
CA VAL A 62 -5.65 10.57 -1.59
C VAL A 62 -5.21 9.21 -1.02
N LEU A 63 -5.01 8.22 -1.88
CA LEU A 63 -4.52 6.89 -1.47
C LEU A 63 -3.13 6.97 -0.85
N GLU A 64 -2.19 7.69 -1.45
CA GLU A 64 -0.84 7.89 -0.91
C GLU A 64 -0.89 8.51 0.49
N LYS A 65 -1.70 9.53 0.69
CA LYS A 65 -1.89 10.16 2.00
C LYS A 65 -2.45 9.20 3.04
N LEU A 66 -3.54 8.51 2.71
CA LEU A 66 -4.22 7.61 3.64
C LEU A 66 -3.38 6.38 3.98
N THR A 67 -2.74 5.77 2.99
CA THR A 67 -1.94 4.56 3.19
C THR A 67 -0.57 4.82 3.84
N SER A 68 -0.17 6.07 4.00
CA SER A 68 1.00 6.45 4.79
C SER A 68 0.75 6.42 6.31
N ASP A 69 -0.50 6.31 6.74
CA ASP A 69 -0.85 6.18 8.16
C ASP A 69 -0.30 4.84 8.71
N PRO A 70 0.33 4.82 9.90
CA PRO A 70 0.83 3.61 10.54
C PRO A 70 -0.20 2.48 10.71
N ALA A 71 -1.50 2.80 10.76
CA ALA A 71 -2.57 1.82 10.79
C ALA A 71 -2.56 0.89 9.57
N TYR A 72 -2.01 1.34 8.44
CA TYR A 72 -1.93 0.60 7.19
C TYR A 72 -0.53 0.02 6.90
N LYS A 73 0.34 -0.08 7.90
CA LYS A 73 1.71 -0.60 7.73
C LYS A 73 1.78 -2.02 7.12
N ASP A 74 0.75 -2.83 7.33
CA ASP A 74 0.65 -4.20 6.81
C ASP A 74 -0.23 -4.31 5.56
N LEU A 75 -0.79 -3.19 5.08
CA LEU A 75 -1.63 -3.16 3.89
C LEU A 75 -0.81 -3.49 2.64
N LYS A 76 -1.27 -4.46 1.88
CA LYS A 76 -0.76 -4.80 0.55
C LYS A 76 -1.60 -4.12 -0.50
N VAL A 77 -0.99 -3.25 -1.30
CA VAL A 77 -1.65 -2.58 -2.42
C VAL A 77 -1.18 -3.20 -3.73
N PHE A 78 -2.12 -3.78 -4.48
CA PHE A 78 -1.84 -4.35 -5.80
C PHE A 78 -2.48 -3.48 -6.88
N ASP A 79 -1.64 -2.94 -7.76
CA ASP A 79 -2.08 -2.16 -8.91
C ASP A 79 -2.46 -3.09 -10.07
N ILE A 80 -3.69 -2.95 -10.56
CA ILE A 80 -4.21 -3.70 -11.69
C ILE A 80 -4.35 -2.76 -12.88
N ASP A 81 -3.66 -3.09 -13.98
CA ASP A 81 -3.80 -2.34 -15.22
C ASP A 81 -5.10 -2.71 -15.94
N PHE A 82 -5.99 -1.72 -16.03
CA PHE A 82 -7.30 -1.90 -16.66
C PHE A 82 -7.21 -2.30 -18.14
N ASP A 83 -6.20 -1.80 -18.86
CA ASP A 83 -6.10 -2.01 -20.31
C ASP A 83 -5.57 -3.42 -20.66
N SER A 84 -4.69 -3.98 -19.86
CA SER A 84 -4.00 -5.25 -20.19
C SER A 84 -4.46 -6.47 -19.39
N GLN A 85 -5.04 -6.29 -18.18
CA GLN A 85 -5.39 -7.41 -17.29
C GLN A 85 -6.88 -7.79 -17.37
N THR A 86 -7.41 -7.88 -18.57
CA THR A 86 -8.85 -8.08 -18.83
C THR A 86 -9.41 -9.38 -18.25
N ALA A 87 -8.65 -10.46 -18.26
CA ALA A 87 -9.07 -11.74 -17.69
C ALA A 87 -9.25 -11.64 -16.16
N LEU A 88 -8.31 -10.98 -15.49
CA LEU A 88 -8.39 -10.71 -14.05
C LEU A 88 -9.59 -9.83 -13.72
N LEU A 89 -9.82 -8.76 -14.49
CA LEU A 89 -10.96 -7.86 -14.30
C LEU A 89 -12.31 -8.58 -14.39
N ARG A 90 -12.43 -9.54 -15.31
CA ARG A 90 -13.64 -10.39 -15.42
C ARG A 90 -13.82 -11.26 -14.18
N THR A 91 -12.75 -11.88 -13.70
CA THR A 91 -12.76 -12.70 -12.48
C THR A 91 -13.18 -11.87 -11.26
N LEU A 92 -12.69 -10.64 -11.15
CA LEU A 92 -13.01 -9.70 -10.07
C LEU A 92 -14.37 -9.00 -10.29
N ARG A 93 -15.03 -9.19 -11.44
CA ARG A 93 -16.26 -8.49 -11.83
C ARG A 93 -16.09 -6.97 -11.82
N VAL A 94 -14.99 -6.50 -12.36
CA VAL A 94 -14.66 -5.08 -12.50
C VAL A 94 -14.94 -4.64 -13.94
N GLN A 95 -15.71 -3.57 -14.10
CA GLN A 95 -16.13 -3.05 -15.40
C GLN A 95 -15.53 -1.66 -15.72
N SER A 96 -14.88 -1.04 -14.75
CA SER A 96 -14.32 0.30 -14.91
C SER A 96 -13.01 0.45 -14.16
N GLN A 97 -12.13 1.29 -14.71
CA GLN A 97 -10.97 1.83 -13.99
C GLN A 97 -11.45 2.66 -12.78
N SER A 98 -10.54 3.07 -11.93
CA SER A 98 -10.85 3.78 -10.67
C SER A 98 -11.67 2.93 -9.69
N THR A 99 -11.61 1.62 -9.81
CA THR A 99 -12.25 0.70 -8.89
C THR A 99 -11.27 0.31 -7.80
N LEU A 100 -11.68 0.51 -6.55
CA LEU A 100 -10.95 0.11 -5.35
C LEU A 100 -11.69 -1.06 -4.71
N ILE A 101 -10.97 -2.14 -4.40
CA ILE A 101 -11.53 -3.33 -3.73
C ILE A 101 -10.67 -3.64 -2.52
N VAL A 102 -11.27 -3.71 -1.35
CA VAL A 102 -10.56 -4.03 -0.11
C VAL A 102 -10.91 -5.41 0.41
N TYR A 103 -9.89 -6.10 0.90
CA TYR A 103 -9.99 -7.43 1.51
C TYR A 103 -9.39 -7.42 2.90
N LYS A 104 -9.90 -8.30 3.75
CA LYS A 104 -9.19 -8.82 4.91
C LYS A 104 -8.97 -10.31 4.67
N GLY A 105 -7.71 -10.69 4.44
CA GLY A 105 -7.42 -12.06 4.01
C GLY A 105 -8.18 -12.42 2.74
N LYS A 106 -8.95 -13.49 2.78
CA LYS A 106 -9.76 -13.98 1.64
C LYS A 106 -11.13 -13.30 1.49
N SER A 107 -11.54 -12.49 2.48
CA SER A 107 -12.86 -11.86 2.48
C SER A 107 -12.81 -10.49 1.84
N GLU A 108 -13.55 -10.30 0.75
CA GLU A 108 -13.83 -8.95 0.24
C GLU A 108 -14.69 -8.20 1.25
N ARG A 109 -14.23 -7.03 1.65
CA ARG A 109 -14.88 -6.19 2.68
C ARG A 109 -15.62 -5.01 2.09
N GLY A 110 -15.34 -4.64 0.86
CA GLY A 110 -16.03 -3.58 0.16
C GLY A 110 -15.34 -3.19 -1.13
N ARG A 111 -16.04 -2.38 -1.92
CA ARG A 111 -15.50 -1.78 -3.15
C ARG A 111 -16.18 -0.46 -3.45
N SER A 112 -15.51 0.37 -4.22
CA SER A 112 -16.06 1.60 -4.79
C SER A 112 -15.50 1.81 -6.19
N THR A 113 -16.22 2.54 -7.02
CA THR A 113 -15.78 2.91 -8.38
C THR A 113 -15.93 4.41 -8.56
N GLY A 114 -14.86 5.08 -8.98
CA GLY A 114 -14.86 6.51 -9.30
C GLY A 114 -14.87 7.43 -8.08
N ASP A 115 -14.71 6.91 -6.88
CA ASP A 115 -14.68 7.72 -5.66
C ASP A 115 -13.34 8.47 -5.53
N THR A 116 -13.39 9.77 -5.30
CA THR A 116 -12.22 10.64 -5.09
C THR A 116 -12.27 11.38 -3.76
N ALA A 117 -13.32 11.18 -2.98
CA ALA A 117 -13.48 11.83 -1.68
C ALA A 117 -12.65 11.13 -0.59
N GLU A 118 -11.81 11.88 0.11
CA GLU A 118 -10.92 11.34 1.14
C GLU A 118 -11.70 10.59 2.23
N ALA A 119 -12.81 11.14 2.70
CA ALA A 119 -13.60 10.55 3.77
C ALA A 119 -14.18 9.17 3.40
N SER A 120 -14.72 9.01 2.19
CA SER A 120 -15.31 7.75 1.74
C SER A 120 -14.23 6.71 1.39
N ILE A 121 -13.11 7.12 0.81
CA ILE A 121 -11.95 6.24 0.56
C ILE A 121 -11.36 5.78 1.90
N SER A 122 -11.22 6.65 2.88
CA SER A 122 -10.78 6.30 4.23
C SER A 122 -11.71 5.26 4.87
N ALA A 123 -13.02 5.48 4.79
CA ALA A 123 -14.01 4.54 5.30
C ALA A 123 -13.94 3.17 4.62
N LEU A 124 -13.67 3.14 3.30
CA LEU A 124 -13.47 1.90 2.56
C LEU A 124 -12.20 1.17 3.01
N LEU A 125 -11.06 1.87 3.07
CA LEU A 125 -9.78 1.29 3.50
C LEU A 125 -9.87 0.71 4.92
N HIS A 126 -10.59 1.39 5.82
CA HIS A 126 -10.74 0.95 7.21
C HIS A 126 -11.42 -0.43 7.32
N LYS A 127 -12.23 -0.81 6.35
CA LYS A 127 -12.86 -2.15 6.31
C LYS A 127 -11.87 -3.29 6.07
N SER A 128 -10.65 -3.00 5.62
CA SER A 128 -9.59 -4.00 5.44
C SER A 128 -8.84 -4.34 6.74
N LEU A 129 -9.01 -3.59 7.80
CA LEU A 129 -8.31 -3.77 9.08
C LEU A 129 -9.04 -4.76 10.05
#